data_0d5bed05bd0743f5ddbbf89470aa208a
#
_entry.id   0d5bed05bd0743f5ddbbf89470aa208a
#
_cell.length_a   1.000
_cell.length_b   1.000
_cell.length_c   1.000
_cell.angle_alpha   90.00
_cell.angle_beta   90.00
_cell.angle_gamma   90.00
#
_symmetry.space_group_name_H-M   'P 1'
#
loop_
_entity.id
_entity.type
_entity.pdbx_description
1 polymer ?
#
loop_
_entity_poly.entity_id
_entity_poly.type
_entity_poly.pdbx_seq_one_letter_code
_entity_poly.pdbx_strand_id
1 'polypeptide(L)'
;MSNTRNSVSDCFPALKEVTLAREARYLGDAADKPAPEGPHSTVHVKVTSVGALNEEATSMKSGRSWTISEPKHVGGLADAPTPLEYLLGGAVGCFAAVFAFYAAKLDVPYDTFEATALAELDVRGHMIEGAPPSGFSRVTLELSIESSAPREQLERVHRLALAGCPGIATLRDPVEIDSNLTIQEVAAAWPA
;
A
#
# COMPACT_ATOMS: atom_id res chain seq x y z
N MET A 1 -0.69 14.35 28.82
CA MET A 1 -1.86 14.48 27.91
C MET A 1 -2.19 13.06 27.45
N SER A 2 -3.28 12.48 27.96
CA SER A 2 -3.72 11.14 27.60
C SER A 2 -4.23 11.18 26.16
N ASN A 3 -3.47 10.59 25.26
CA ASN A 3 -3.90 10.36 23.88
C ASN A 3 -4.91 9.20 23.95
N THR A 4 -6.18 9.50 24.20
CA THR A 4 -7.27 8.54 24.02
C THR A 4 -7.32 8.24 22.52
N ARG A 5 -6.61 7.20 22.11
CA ARG A 5 -6.82 6.61 20.77
C ARG A 5 -8.28 6.15 20.78
N ASN A 6 -9.11 6.76 19.92
CA ASN A 6 -10.43 6.26 19.65
C ASN A 6 -10.29 4.80 19.20
N SER A 7 -11.04 3.89 19.80
CA SER A 7 -11.10 2.51 19.32
C SER A 7 -11.52 2.51 17.85
N VAL A 8 -10.99 1.59 17.04
CA VAL A 8 -11.45 1.47 15.65
C VAL A 8 -12.96 1.21 15.61
N SER A 9 -13.49 0.52 16.61
CA SER A 9 -14.92 0.28 16.77
C SER A 9 -15.77 1.54 16.90
N ASP A 10 -15.23 2.64 17.40
CA ASP A 10 -15.96 3.93 17.50
C ASP A 10 -16.31 4.50 16.12
N CYS A 11 -15.55 4.14 15.09
CA CYS A 11 -15.77 4.57 13.71
C CYS A 11 -16.70 3.63 12.93
N PHE A 12 -17.05 2.47 13.46
CA PHE A 12 -17.78 1.43 12.73
C PHE A 12 -19.13 1.86 12.18
N PRO A 13 -20.00 2.59 12.88
CA PRO A 13 -21.28 3.02 12.32
C PRO A 13 -21.12 3.85 11.05
N ALA A 14 -20.26 4.87 11.08
CA ALA A 14 -19.98 5.73 9.94
C ALA A 14 -19.25 4.97 8.82
N LEU A 15 -18.31 4.09 9.17
CA LEU A 15 -17.57 3.27 8.23
C LEU A 15 -18.48 2.27 7.52
N LYS A 16 -19.41 1.65 8.24
CA LYS A 16 -20.43 0.73 7.70
C LYS A 16 -21.34 1.46 6.70
N GLU A 17 -21.85 2.64 7.07
CA GLU A 17 -22.70 3.44 6.19
C GLU A 17 -21.99 3.76 4.85
N VAL A 18 -20.77 4.27 4.94
CA VAL A 18 -19.96 4.59 3.75
C VAL A 18 -19.68 3.34 2.91
N THR A 19 -19.36 2.22 3.55
CA THR A 19 -19.04 0.96 2.86
C THR A 19 -20.26 0.41 2.11
N LEU A 20 -21.43 0.37 2.77
CA LEU A 20 -22.68 -0.10 2.16
C LEU A 20 -23.15 0.84 1.04
N ALA A 21 -23.04 2.15 1.22
CA ALA A 21 -23.37 3.12 0.17
C ALA A 21 -22.49 2.95 -1.09
N ARG A 22 -21.18 2.71 -0.91
CA ARG A 22 -20.27 2.43 -2.01
C ARG A 22 -20.59 1.09 -2.69
N GLU A 23 -20.85 0.06 -1.92
CA GLU A 23 -21.24 -1.24 -2.46
C GLU A 23 -22.53 -1.13 -3.30
N ALA A 24 -23.58 -0.49 -2.77
CA ALA A 24 -24.83 -0.27 -3.51
C ALA A 24 -24.62 0.48 -4.82
N ARG A 25 -23.75 1.51 -4.80
CA ARG A 25 -23.37 2.25 -6.01
C ARG A 25 -22.65 1.37 -7.03
N TYR A 26 -21.76 0.47 -6.59
CA TYR A 26 -20.98 -0.39 -7.47
C TYR A 26 -21.78 -1.60 -7.99
N LEU A 27 -22.76 -2.07 -7.23
CA LEU A 27 -23.69 -3.11 -7.66
C LEU A 27 -24.83 -2.60 -8.56
N GLY A 28 -24.96 -1.25 -8.71
CA GLY A 28 -25.92 -0.61 -9.59
C GLY A 28 -25.45 -0.55 -11.04
N ASP A 29 -25.53 0.63 -11.64
CA ASP A 29 -25.35 0.88 -13.10
C ASP A 29 -23.98 0.49 -13.69
N ALA A 30 -23.00 0.15 -12.85
CA ALA A 30 -21.63 -0.12 -13.27
C ALA A 30 -21.15 -1.54 -12.92
N ALA A 31 -22.00 -2.40 -12.38
CA ALA A 31 -21.61 -3.74 -11.88
C ALA A 31 -20.98 -4.62 -12.97
N ASP A 32 -21.50 -4.54 -14.19
CA ASP A 32 -21.10 -5.39 -15.32
C ASP A 32 -20.09 -4.73 -16.26
N LYS A 33 -19.62 -3.52 -15.95
CA LYS A 33 -18.69 -2.79 -16.80
C LYS A 33 -17.25 -3.08 -16.39
N PRO A 34 -16.38 -3.59 -17.30
CA PRO A 34 -14.95 -3.74 -17.04
C PRO A 34 -14.25 -2.38 -16.89
N ALA A 35 -13.05 -2.35 -16.31
CA ALA A 35 -12.19 -1.17 -16.35
C ALA A 35 -11.79 -0.88 -17.83
N PRO A 36 -11.67 0.39 -18.24
CA PRO A 36 -11.88 1.62 -17.45
C PRO A 36 -13.34 2.11 -17.36
N GLU A 37 -14.29 1.46 -18.02
CA GLU A 37 -15.69 1.90 -18.10
C GLU A 37 -16.47 1.66 -16.80
N GLY A 38 -16.02 0.67 -15.99
CA GLY A 38 -16.56 0.37 -14.66
C GLY A 38 -16.01 1.30 -13.57
N PRO A 39 -16.37 1.04 -12.31
CA PRO A 39 -15.84 1.77 -11.16
C PRO A 39 -14.33 1.60 -11.04
N HIS A 40 -13.57 2.63 -11.35
CA HIS A 40 -12.12 2.64 -11.25
C HIS A 40 -11.60 3.85 -10.49
N SER A 41 -10.37 3.79 -10.03
CA SER A 41 -9.65 4.89 -9.39
C SER A 41 -8.20 4.90 -9.86
N THR A 42 -7.64 6.08 -10.00
CA THR A 42 -6.22 6.26 -10.34
C THR A 42 -5.43 6.69 -9.11
N VAL A 43 -4.21 6.19 -9.00
CA VAL A 43 -3.21 6.66 -8.03
C VAL A 43 -2.10 7.33 -8.83
N HIS A 44 -1.72 8.55 -8.44
CA HIS A 44 -0.70 9.32 -9.16
C HIS A 44 0.29 9.90 -8.14
N VAL A 45 1.55 9.49 -8.26
CA VAL A 45 2.67 9.95 -7.43
C VAL A 45 3.76 10.47 -8.35
N LYS A 46 4.31 11.64 -8.00
CA LYS A 46 5.53 12.19 -8.61
C LYS A 46 6.68 11.93 -7.66
N VAL A 47 7.81 11.49 -8.19
CA VAL A 47 9.06 11.34 -7.42
C VAL A 47 10.14 12.21 -8.05
N THR A 48 10.91 12.90 -7.21
CA THR A 48 12.03 13.74 -7.63
C THR A 48 13.25 13.37 -6.80
N SER A 49 14.36 13.04 -7.44
CA SER A 49 15.62 12.81 -6.73
C SER A 49 16.17 14.13 -6.19
N VAL A 50 16.55 14.14 -4.93
CA VAL A 50 17.10 15.31 -4.23
C VAL A 50 18.56 15.13 -3.83
N GLY A 51 19.19 14.04 -4.30
CA GLY A 51 20.61 13.72 -4.10
C GLY A 51 20.85 12.69 -3.00
N ALA A 52 22.04 12.11 -2.97
CA ALA A 52 22.47 11.10 -1.99
C ALA A 52 21.50 9.91 -1.85
N LEU A 53 20.91 9.46 -2.95
CA LEU A 53 19.87 8.42 -2.99
C LEU A 53 18.68 8.71 -2.04
N ASN A 54 18.32 9.99 -1.99
CA ASN A 54 17.11 10.48 -1.35
C ASN A 54 16.17 11.02 -2.41
N GLU A 55 14.88 10.72 -2.23
CA GLU A 55 13.81 11.16 -3.10
C GLU A 55 12.73 11.87 -2.30
N GLU A 56 12.12 12.87 -2.91
CA GLU A 56 10.86 13.44 -2.46
C GLU A 56 9.72 12.90 -3.33
N ALA A 57 8.81 12.18 -2.70
CA ALA A 57 7.59 11.70 -3.32
C ALA A 57 6.42 12.60 -2.97
N THR A 58 5.56 12.91 -3.95
CA THR A 58 4.38 13.77 -3.77
C THR A 58 3.15 13.09 -4.34
N SER A 59 2.12 12.96 -3.51
CA SER A 59 0.77 12.57 -3.98
C SER A 59 0.16 13.69 -4.82
N MET A 60 -0.04 13.45 -6.09
CA MET A 60 -0.63 14.43 -7.00
C MET A 60 -2.10 14.74 -6.70
N LYS A 61 -2.78 13.86 -5.96
CA LYS A 61 -4.17 14.05 -5.54
C LYS A 61 -4.31 14.91 -4.29
N SER A 62 -3.46 14.71 -3.28
CA SER A 62 -3.56 15.40 -1.99
C SER A 62 -2.55 16.53 -1.82
N GLY A 63 -1.52 16.60 -2.67
CA GLY A 63 -0.39 17.53 -2.54
C GLY A 63 0.55 17.21 -1.36
N ARG A 64 0.33 16.09 -0.65
CA ARG A 64 1.20 15.70 0.46
C ARG A 64 2.47 15.06 -0.05
N SER A 65 3.60 15.45 0.52
CA SER A 65 4.92 14.90 0.22
C SER A 65 5.47 14.08 1.38
N TRP A 66 6.40 13.18 1.04
CA TRP A 66 7.18 12.39 2.00
C TRP A 66 8.56 12.10 1.43
N THR A 67 9.54 11.91 2.31
CA THR A 67 10.91 11.55 1.96
C THR A 67 11.06 10.05 1.86
N ILE A 68 11.86 9.58 0.93
CA ILE A 68 12.31 8.20 0.75
C ILE A 68 13.83 8.24 0.81
N SER A 69 14.48 7.31 1.54
CA SER A 69 15.93 7.32 1.72
C SER A 69 16.51 5.92 1.67
N GLU A 70 17.59 5.75 0.95
CA GLU A 70 18.34 4.50 0.97
C GLU A 70 19.26 4.40 2.20
N PRO A 71 19.64 3.18 2.63
CA PRO A 71 20.54 2.97 3.74
C PRO A 71 21.96 3.51 3.47
N LYS A 72 22.69 3.87 4.53
CA LYS A 72 24.06 4.41 4.42
C LYS A 72 25.03 3.48 3.71
N HIS A 73 24.90 2.17 3.89
CA HIS A 73 25.81 1.19 3.29
C HIS A 73 25.69 1.07 1.76
N VAL A 74 24.59 1.61 1.17
CA VAL A 74 24.42 1.72 -0.28
C VAL A 74 24.57 3.16 -0.79
N GLY A 75 24.92 4.12 0.09
CA GLY A 75 25.18 5.52 -0.28
C GLY A 75 24.04 6.49 0.06
N GLY A 76 22.98 6.05 0.71
CA GLY A 76 21.88 6.89 1.18
C GLY A 76 22.17 7.57 2.52
N LEU A 77 21.25 8.39 2.99
CA LEU A 77 21.33 9.09 4.29
C LEU A 77 20.70 8.32 5.44
N ALA A 78 19.79 7.39 5.16
CA ALA A 78 19.00 6.63 6.14
C ALA A 78 18.22 7.55 7.11
N ASP A 79 17.65 8.63 6.60
CA ASP A 79 16.88 9.63 7.35
C ASP A 79 15.36 9.50 7.14
N ALA A 80 14.93 8.52 6.30
CA ALA A 80 13.56 8.13 6.06
C ALA A 80 13.49 6.62 5.78
N PRO A 81 12.27 6.01 5.76
CA PRO A 81 12.10 4.63 5.32
C PRO A 81 12.56 4.43 3.87
N THR A 82 13.01 3.21 3.57
CA THR A 82 13.44 2.81 2.23
C THR A 82 12.25 2.69 1.26
N PRO A 83 12.49 2.72 -0.07
CA PRO A 83 11.44 2.53 -1.07
C PRO A 83 10.62 1.25 -0.84
N LEU A 84 11.28 0.15 -0.49
CA LEU A 84 10.62 -1.14 -0.27
C LEU A 84 9.83 -1.19 1.04
N GLU A 85 10.27 -0.47 2.08
CA GLU A 85 9.48 -0.31 3.32
C GLU A 85 8.22 0.52 3.06
N TYR A 86 8.28 1.57 2.22
CA TYR A 86 7.09 2.31 1.80
C TYR A 86 6.13 1.44 0.98
N LEU A 87 6.64 0.64 0.04
CA LEU A 87 5.82 -0.28 -0.76
C LEU A 87 5.09 -1.28 0.13
N LEU A 88 5.83 -1.93 1.03
CA LEU A 88 5.29 -2.94 1.94
C LEU A 88 4.34 -2.31 2.96
N GLY A 89 4.73 -1.20 3.57
CA GLY A 89 3.91 -0.44 4.52
C GLY A 89 2.61 0.07 3.90
N GLY A 90 2.66 0.53 2.65
CA GLY A 90 1.47 0.92 1.89
C GLY A 90 0.51 -0.23 1.65
N ALA A 91 1.02 -1.41 1.27
CA ALA A 91 0.20 -2.61 1.07
C ALA A 91 -0.45 -3.09 2.37
N VAL A 92 0.30 -3.09 3.49
CA VAL A 92 -0.22 -3.49 4.82
C VAL A 92 -1.21 -2.46 5.36
N GLY A 93 -0.95 -1.17 5.19
CA GLY A 93 -1.89 -0.11 5.56
C GLY A 93 -3.20 -0.18 4.76
N CYS A 94 -3.11 -0.51 3.47
CA CYS A 94 -4.29 -0.79 2.63
C CYS A 94 -5.07 -2.00 3.16
N PHE A 95 -4.37 -3.08 3.52
CA PHE A 95 -4.99 -4.26 4.11
C PHE A 95 -5.71 -3.95 5.43
N ALA A 96 -5.10 -3.18 6.33
CA ALA A 96 -5.72 -2.76 7.58
C ALA A 96 -7.02 -1.97 7.35
N ALA A 97 -7.03 -1.06 6.36
CA ALA A 97 -8.24 -0.32 5.98
C ALA A 97 -9.33 -1.24 5.43
N VAL A 98 -8.98 -2.20 4.57
CA VAL A 98 -9.92 -3.17 3.99
C VAL A 98 -10.46 -4.12 5.07
N PHE A 99 -9.62 -4.52 6.03
CA PHE A 99 -10.04 -5.28 7.20
C PHE A 99 -11.11 -4.52 8.00
N ALA A 100 -10.87 -3.23 8.29
CA ALA A 100 -11.84 -2.38 8.98
C ALA A 100 -13.16 -2.24 8.20
N PHE A 101 -13.12 -2.12 6.87
CA PHE A 101 -14.33 -2.08 6.04
C PHE A 101 -15.17 -3.35 6.17
N TYR A 102 -14.55 -4.53 6.09
CA TYR A 102 -15.28 -5.79 6.24
C TYR A 102 -15.75 -6.02 7.67
N ALA A 103 -14.96 -5.66 8.68
CA ALA A 103 -15.35 -5.76 10.08
C ALA A 103 -16.59 -4.90 10.37
N ALA A 104 -16.58 -3.63 9.94
CA ALA A 104 -17.72 -2.74 10.07
C ALA A 104 -18.95 -3.24 9.31
N LYS A 105 -18.78 -3.74 8.07
CA LYS A 105 -19.87 -4.28 7.25
C LYS A 105 -20.54 -5.49 7.90
N LEU A 106 -19.76 -6.34 8.57
CA LEU A 106 -20.22 -7.60 9.19
C LEU A 106 -20.55 -7.45 10.68
N ASP A 107 -20.48 -6.25 11.24
CA ASP A 107 -20.69 -5.96 12.67
C ASP A 107 -19.74 -6.79 13.57
N VAL A 108 -18.48 -6.94 13.18
CA VAL A 108 -17.46 -7.68 13.93
C VAL A 108 -16.53 -6.66 14.63
N PRO A 109 -16.78 -6.35 15.93
CA PRO A 109 -15.99 -5.35 16.64
C PRO A 109 -14.58 -5.84 16.92
N TYR A 110 -13.61 -4.90 16.98
CA TYR A 110 -12.29 -5.13 17.53
C TYR A 110 -11.73 -3.83 18.13
N ASP A 111 -10.87 -3.98 19.13
CA ASP A 111 -10.30 -2.86 19.88
C ASP A 111 -8.96 -2.41 19.31
N THR A 112 -8.08 -3.37 19.04
CA THR A 112 -6.74 -3.11 18.46
C THR A 112 -6.49 -3.97 17.22
N PHE A 113 -5.68 -3.42 16.34
CA PHE A 113 -5.19 -4.12 15.14
C PHE A 113 -3.71 -3.76 14.96
N GLU A 114 -2.87 -4.76 14.97
CA GLU A 114 -1.46 -4.64 14.64
C GLU A 114 -1.14 -5.62 13.51
N ALA A 115 -0.38 -5.17 12.53
CA ALA A 115 0.07 -5.99 11.42
C ALA A 115 1.56 -5.77 11.19
N THR A 116 2.32 -6.85 11.17
CA THR A 116 3.73 -6.87 10.78
C THR A 116 3.87 -7.58 9.44
N ALA A 117 4.69 -7.05 8.56
CA ALA A 117 5.02 -7.70 7.30
C ALA A 117 6.52 -7.90 7.17
N LEU A 118 6.91 -9.11 6.77
CA LEU A 118 8.27 -9.48 6.40
C LEU A 118 8.29 -9.82 4.92
N ALA A 119 9.19 -9.20 4.16
CA ALA A 119 9.40 -9.49 2.75
C ALA A 119 10.83 -9.95 2.50
N GLU A 120 10.99 -10.97 1.67
CA GLU A 120 12.27 -11.53 1.23
C GLU A 120 12.50 -11.20 -0.24
N LEU A 121 13.72 -10.81 -0.60
CA LEU A 121 14.10 -10.52 -1.99
C LEU A 121 15.55 -10.89 -2.25
N ASP A 122 15.87 -11.10 -3.53
CA ASP A 122 17.26 -11.31 -3.99
C ASP A 122 17.84 -9.96 -4.43
N VAL A 123 18.76 -9.42 -3.64
CA VAL A 123 19.39 -8.11 -3.93
C VAL A 123 20.28 -8.11 -5.18
N ARG A 124 20.65 -9.25 -5.73
CA ARG A 124 21.50 -9.33 -6.94
C ARG A 124 20.77 -8.79 -8.17
N GLY A 125 19.44 -8.92 -8.23
CA GLY A 125 18.64 -8.60 -9.40
C GLY A 125 18.67 -7.14 -9.83
N HIS A 126 18.94 -6.20 -8.91
CA HIS A 126 19.07 -4.77 -9.22
C HIS A 126 20.53 -4.31 -9.40
N MET A 127 21.52 -5.19 -9.19
CA MET A 127 22.95 -4.86 -9.24
C MET A 127 23.69 -5.60 -10.34
N ILE A 128 23.21 -6.76 -10.77
CA ILE A 128 23.92 -7.66 -11.67
C ILE A 128 23.03 -8.00 -12.87
N GLU A 129 23.47 -7.63 -14.06
CA GLU A 129 22.76 -7.99 -15.28
C GLU A 129 22.67 -9.51 -15.45
N GLY A 130 21.47 -10.01 -15.77
CA GLY A 130 21.20 -11.45 -15.91
C GLY A 130 21.00 -12.21 -14.59
N ALA A 131 21.04 -11.55 -13.45
CA ALA A 131 20.69 -12.15 -12.15
C ALA A 131 19.18 -12.46 -12.06
N PRO A 132 18.76 -13.28 -11.06
CA PRO A 132 17.33 -13.49 -10.80
C PRO A 132 16.58 -12.17 -10.58
N PRO A 133 15.26 -12.12 -10.86
CA PRO A 133 14.45 -10.93 -10.60
C PRO A 133 14.54 -10.45 -9.14
N SER A 134 14.60 -9.14 -8.94
CA SER A 134 14.77 -8.50 -7.62
C SER A 134 13.45 -8.21 -6.89
N GLY A 135 12.32 -8.69 -7.38
CA GLY A 135 11.03 -8.54 -6.69
C GLY A 135 10.96 -9.37 -5.41
N PHE A 136 9.96 -9.10 -4.58
CA PHE A 136 9.72 -9.92 -3.39
C PHE A 136 9.43 -11.37 -3.81
N SER A 137 10.22 -12.30 -3.27
CA SER A 137 10.03 -13.74 -3.45
C SER A 137 8.98 -14.30 -2.49
N ARG A 138 8.82 -13.66 -1.33
CA ARG A 138 7.85 -13.99 -0.29
C ARG A 138 7.48 -12.75 0.50
N VAL A 139 6.20 -12.65 0.90
CA VAL A 139 5.71 -11.71 1.89
C VAL A 139 4.93 -12.49 2.94
N THR A 140 5.31 -12.34 4.20
CA THR A 140 4.60 -12.93 5.35
C THR A 140 3.93 -11.82 6.14
N LEU A 141 2.64 -11.98 6.43
CA LEU A 141 1.86 -11.07 7.27
C LEU A 141 1.57 -11.76 8.60
N GLU A 142 1.89 -11.09 9.70
CA GLU A 142 1.52 -11.48 11.04
C GLU A 142 0.56 -10.43 11.61
N LEU A 143 -0.57 -10.90 12.16
CA LEU A 143 -1.66 -10.07 12.63
C LEU A 143 -1.93 -10.35 14.10
N SER A 144 -2.05 -9.30 14.89
CA SER A 144 -2.52 -9.33 16.27
C SER A 144 -3.76 -8.45 16.40
N ILE A 145 -4.85 -9.02 16.90
CA ILE A 145 -6.16 -8.36 17.02
C ILE A 145 -6.72 -8.62 18.40
N GLU A 146 -7.06 -7.56 19.12
CA GLU A 146 -7.83 -7.66 20.35
C GLU A 146 -9.32 -7.44 20.04
N SER A 147 -10.16 -8.40 20.44
CA SER A 147 -11.58 -8.37 20.10
C SER A 147 -12.39 -9.25 21.04
N SER A 148 -13.60 -8.84 21.35
CA SER A 148 -14.62 -9.67 22.01
C SER A 148 -15.43 -10.53 21.03
N ALA A 149 -15.24 -10.35 19.71
CA ALA A 149 -15.97 -11.11 18.70
C ALA A 149 -15.50 -12.57 18.64
N PRO A 150 -16.36 -13.51 18.24
CA PRO A 150 -15.97 -14.90 18.01
C PRO A 150 -14.83 -15.01 16.98
N ARG A 151 -13.87 -15.88 17.26
CA ARG A 151 -12.70 -16.12 16.39
C ARG A 151 -13.08 -16.38 14.93
N GLU A 152 -14.10 -17.19 14.71
CA GLU A 152 -14.58 -17.54 13.36
C GLU A 152 -15.00 -16.31 12.55
N GLN A 153 -15.63 -15.32 13.20
CA GLN A 153 -16.02 -14.08 12.56
C GLN A 153 -14.79 -13.23 12.17
N LEU A 154 -13.79 -13.15 13.04
CA LEU A 154 -12.52 -12.45 12.73
C LEU A 154 -11.78 -13.16 11.60
N GLU A 155 -11.73 -14.48 11.59
CA GLU A 155 -11.13 -15.25 10.49
C GLU A 155 -11.88 -15.05 9.16
N ARG A 156 -13.20 -14.89 9.21
CA ARG A 156 -13.99 -14.52 8.02
C ARG A 156 -13.63 -13.13 7.51
N VAL A 157 -13.56 -12.15 8.40
CA VAL A 157 -13.13 -10.78 8.05
C VAL A 157 -11.74 -10.81 7.42
N HIS A 158 -10.79 -11.53 8.04
CA HIS A 158 -9.43 -11.69 7.53
C HIS A 158 -9.40 -12.26 6.10
N ARG A 159 -10.12 -13.37 5.84
CA ARG A 159 -10.17 -13.96 4.49
C ARG A 159 -10.73 -12.99 3.45
N LEU A 160 -11.80 -12.26 3.79
CA LEU A 160 -12.40 -11.29 2.88
C LEU A 160 -11.47 -10.09 2.63
N ALA A 161 -10.80 -9.61 3.67
CA ALA A 161 -9.83 -8.52 3.55
C ALA A 161 -8.63 -8.92 2.69
N LEU A 162 -8.10 -10.13 2.90
CA LEU A 162 -6.98 -10.64 2.12
C LEU A 162 -7.33 -10.81 0.63
N ALA A 163 -8.55 -11.28 0.34
CA ALA A 163 -9.03 -11.45 -1.03
C ALA A 163 -9.35 -10.12 -1.72
N GLY A 164 -9.90 -9.14 -0.96
CA GLY A 164 -10.37 -7.87 -1.51
C GLY A 164 -9.39 -6.69 -1.42
N CYS A 165 -8.20 -6.88 -0.85
CA CYS A 165 -7.26 -5.79 -0.68
C CYS A 165 -6.48 -5.50 -1.97
N PRO A 166 -6.62 -4.29 -2.58
CA PRO A 166 -5.86 -3.95 -3.78
C PRO A 166 -4.35 -3.89 -3.55
N GLY A 167 -3.88 -3.44 -2.37
CA GLY A 167 -2.45 -3.44 -2.05
C GLY A 167 -1.84 -4.84 -2.01
N ILE A 168 -2.54 -5.81 -1.41
CA ILE A 168 -2.10 -7.22 -1.40
C ILE A 168 -2.21 -7.85 -2.80
N ALA A 169 -3.29 -7.56 -3.53
CA ALA A 169 -3.46 -8.06 -4.90
C ALA A 169 -2.30 -7.59 -5.81
N THR A 170 -1.91 -6.31 -5.70
CA THR A 170 -0.79 -5.75 -6.48
C THR A 170 0.56 -6.42 -6.16
N LEU A 171 0.78 -6.85 -4.91
CA LEU A 171 2.00 -7.60 -4.55
C LEU A 171 1.96 -9.07 -5.01
N ARG A 172 0.77 -9.66 -5.11
CA ARG A 172 0.58 -11.07 -5.44
C ARG A 172 0.51 -11.34 -6.94
N ASP A 173 -0.17 -10.45 -7.66
CA ASP A 173 -0.53 -10.66 -9.05
C ASP A 173 0.33 -9.77 -9.97
N PRO A 174 0.77 -10.23 -11.17
CA PRO A 174 1.53 -9.43 -12.10
C PRO A 174 0.75 -8.19 -12.56
N VAL A 175 1.44 -7.05 -12.65
CA VAL A 175 0.91 -5.79 -13.18
C VAL A 175 1.72 -5.41 -14.41
N GLU A 176 1.04 -5.01 -15.48
CA GLU A 176 1.68 -4.46 -16.69
C GLU A 176 2.29 -3.08 -16.37
N ILE A 177 3.52 -2.86 -16.80
CA ILE A 177 4.27 -1.63 -16.57
C ILE A 177 4.72 -1.05 -17.91
N ASP A 178 4.13 0.08 -18.27
CA ASP A 178 4.58 0.89 -19.39
C ASP A 178 5.57 1.97 -18.92
N SER A 179 6.61 2.20 -19.72
CA SER A 179 7.64 3.22 -19.40
C SER A 179 7.91 4.11 -20.61
N ASN A 180 7.89 5.43 -20.40
CA ASN A 180 8.23 6.43 -21.41
C ASN A 180 9.39 7.29 -20.92
N LEU A 181 10.45 7.41 -21.70
CA LEU A 181 11.62 8.22 -21.40
C LEU A 181 11.61 9.52 -22.23
N THR A 182 11.69 10.66 -21.54
CA THR A 182 11.94 11.96 -22.18
C THR A 182 13.31 12.49 -21.72
N ILE A 183 14.19 12.78 -22.67
CA ILE A 183 15.52 13.32 -22.39
C ILE A 183 15.50 14.80 -22.76
N GLN A 184 15.88 15.66 -21.80
CA GLN A 184 16.15 17.08 -22.06
C GLN A 184 17.66 17.27 -22.14
N GLU A 185 18.16 17.65 -23.32
CA GLU A 185 19.59 17.94 -23.48
C GLU A 185 19.93 19.26 -22.77
N VAL A 186 20.90 19.20 -21.87
CA VAL A 186 21.53 20.36 -21.28
C VAL A 186 22.90 20.54 -21.93
N ALA A 187 23.36 21.79 -22.14
CA ALA A 187 24.65 22.05 -22.69
C ALA A 187 25.76 21.32 -21.91
N ALA A 188 26.52 20.47 -22.59
CA ALA A 188 27.46 19.57 -21.97
C ALA A 188 28.57 20.33 -21.23
N ALA A 189 28.64 20.14 -19.92
CA ALA A 189 29.83 20.36 -19.13
C ALA A 189 30.53 19.01 -18.82
N TRP A 190 30.54 18.07 -19.79
CA TRP A 190 31.22 16.80 -19.58
C TRP A 190 32.71 17.02 -19.87
N PRO A 191 33.64 16.75 -18.93
CA PRO A 191 35.06 16.77 -19.23
C PRO A 191 35.37 15.68 -20.27
N ALA A 192 36.15 16.07 -21.31
CA ALA A 192 36.61 15.17 -22.34
C ALA A 192 37.58 14.10 -21.80
#